data_a21caa61636ba59d8678b972b91fad9c
#
_entry.id   a21caa61636ba59d8678b972b91fad9c
#
_cell.length_a   1.000
_cell.length_b   1.000
_cell.length_c   1.000
_cell.angle_alpha   90.00
_cell.angle_beta   90.00
_cell.angle_gamma   90.00
#
_symmetry.space_group_name_H-M   'P 1'
#
loop_
_entity.id
_entity.type
_entity.pdbx_description
1 polymer ?
#
loop_
_entity_poly.entity_id
_entity_poly.type
_entity_poly.pdbx_seq_one_letter_code
_entity_poly.pdbx_strand_id
1 'polypeptide(L)'
;MVRRNTTQQARYRARHRATRSACSICGEQIVYELKWPDPRSFVVDHIIPIAKGGAHTYDNTAAAHADCNSKKRARLIAPIIRRSGALD
;
A
#
# COMPACT_ATOMS: atom_id res chain seq x y z
N MET A 1 -21.16 -11.44 -6.17
CA MET A 1 -19.85 -11.00 -6.24
C MET A 1 -19.23 -10.85 -4.90
N VAL A 2 -18.07 -11.29 -4.79
CA VAL A 2 -17.40 -11.23 -3.53
C VAL A 2 -16.89 -9.87 -3.28
N ARG A 3 -17.21 -9.35 -2.15
CA ARG A 3 -16.81 -8.10 -1.87
C ARG A 3 -15.68 -8.16 -0.94
N ARG A 4 -14.74 -7.29 -1.12
CA ARG A 4 -13.67 -7.22 -0.23
C ARG A 4 -14.19 -6.96 1.16
N ASN A 5 -13.54 -7.48 2.16
CA ASN A 5 -13.98 -7.29 3.52
C ASN A 5 -13.62 -5.89 3.99
N THR A 6 -14.53 -4.95 3.75
CA THR A 6 -14.25 -3.56 4.03
C THR A 6 -14.16 -3.29 5.53
N THR A 7 -14.85 -4.08 6.36
CA THR A 7 -14.76 -3.90 7.80
C THR A 7 -13.37 -4.22 8.29
N GLN A 8 -12.77 -5.28 7.76
CA GLN A 8 -11.44 -5.67 8.16
C GLN A 8 -10.43 -4.64 7.70
N GLN A 9 -10.59 -4.13 6.50
CA GLN A 9 -9.70 -3.09 6.02
C GLN A 9 -9.81 -1.83 6.86
N ALA A 10 -11.01 -1.48 7.29
CA ALA A 10 -11.22 -0.32 8.12
C ALA A 10 -10.52 -0.49 9.47
N ARG A 11 -10.52 -1.71 10.01
CA ARG A 11 -9.83 -1.97 11.26
C ARG A 11 -8.33 -1.83 11.11
N TYR A 12 -7.77 -2.35 10.03
CA TYR A 12 -6.33 -2.24 9.79
C TYR A 12 -5.95 -0.78 9.64
N ARG A 13 -6.76 -0.05 8.90
CA ARG A 13 -6.50 1.36 8.69
C ARG A 13 -6.53 2.12 10.01
N ALA A 14 -7.51 1.83 10.85
CA ALA A 14 -7.64 2.48 12.14
C ALA A 14 -6.45 2.17 13.05
N ARG A 15 -5.97 0.93 13.02
CA ARG A 15 -4.82 0.55 13.84
C ARG A 15 -3.56 1.28 13.41
N HIS A 16 -3.32 1.35 12.11
CA HIS A 16 -2.14 2.06 11.64
C HIS A 16 -2.23 3.55 11.97
N ARG A 17 -3.44 4.10 11.84
CA ARG A 17 -3.62 5.50 12.18
C ARG A 17 -3.37 5.75 13.66
N ALA A 18 -3.81 4.85 14.52
CA ALA A 18 -3.61 5.00 15.95
C ALA A 18 -2.15 4.94 16.34
N THR A 19 -1.37 4.10 15.67
CA THR A 19 0.05 4.00 15.99
C THR A 19 0.85 5.09 15.32
N ARG A 20 0.29 5.75 14.31
CA ARG A 20 0.94 6.82 13.57
C ARG A 20 2.33 6.41 13.09
N SER A 21 2.37 5.22 12.52
CA SER A 21 3.64 4.68 12.02
C SER A 21 4.15 5.52 10.87
N ALA A 22 5.44 5.49 10.66
CA ALA A 22 6.05 6.14 9.51
C ALA A 22 5.76 5.32 8.25
N CYS A 23 5.95 5.95 7.09
CA CYS A 23 5.75 5.27 5.82
C CYS A 23 6.72 4.09 5.72
N SER A 24 6.19 2.92 5.41
CA SER A 24 7.02 1.71 5.32
C SER A 24 7.89 1.70 4.08
N ILE A 25 7.62 2.57 3.13
CA ILE A 25 8.35 2.58 1.87
C ILE A 25 9.47 3.60 1.87
N CYS A 26 9.18 4.84 2.28
CA CYS A 26 10.22 5.87 2.29
C CYS A 26 10.76 6.17 3.69
N GLY A 27 10.10 5.69 4.73
CA GLY A 27 10.58 5.88 6.10
C GLY A 27 10.23 7.21 6.74
N GLU A 28 9.61 8.11 6.01
CA GLU A 28 9.27 9.41 6.56
C GLU A 28 7.93 9.40 7.25
N GLN A 29 7.74 10.33 8.16
CA GLN A 29 6.49 10.44 8.87
C GLN A 29 5.35 10.72 7.92
N ILE A 30 4.17 10.21 8.27
CA ILE A 30 2.96 10.44 7.50
C ILE A 30 2.11 11.43 8.26
N VAL A 31 1.58 12.43 7.56
CA VAL A 31 0.64 13.37 8.15
C VAL A 31 -0.74 12.73 8.00
N TYR A 32 -1.20 12.08 9.05
CA TYR A 32 -2.42 11.28 8.96
C TYR A 32 -3.69 12.10 8.77
N GLU A 33 -3.60 13.39 8.95
CA GLU A 33 -4.72 14.29 8.75
C GLU A 33 -4.99 14.61 7.28
N LEU A 34 -4.03 14.35 6.41
CA LEU A 34 -4.23 14.56 4.99
C LEU A 34 -5.19 13.51 4.45
N LYS A 35 -5.98 13.89 3.46
CA LYS A 35 -6.96 13.00 2.88
C LYS A 35 -6.74 12.81 1.40
N TRP A 36 -7.18 11.67 0.91
CA TRP A 36 -7.17 11.39 -0.51
C TRP A 36 -7.91 12.53 -1.23
N PRO A 37 -7.44 13.02 -2.34
CA PRO A 37 -6.38 12.45 -3.17
C PRO A 37 -4.99 13.06 -2.96
N ASP A 38 -4.72 13.58 -1.80
CA ASP A 38 -3.40 14.14 -1.55
C ASP A 38 -2.36 13.04 -1.71
N PRO A 39 -1.31 13.25 -2.51
CA PRO A 39 -0.32 12.20 -2.74
C PRO A 39 0.45 11.79 -1.49
N ARG A 40 0.46 12.64 -0.48
CA ARG A 40 1.15 12.28 0.76
C ARG A 40 0.18 11.79 1.84
N SER A 41 -1.06 11.49 1.46
CA SER A 41 -2.03 11.00 2.42
C SER A 41 -1.71 9.56 2.80
N PHE A 42 -2.21 9.16 3.95
CA PHE A 42 -2.03 7.82 4.47
C PHE A 42 -2.88 6.81 3.70
N VAL A 43 -2.26 5.71 3.31
CA VAL A 43 -2.96 4.55 2.76
C VAL A 43 -2.41 3.30 3.43
N VAL A 44 -3.17 2.22 3.36
CA VAL A 44 -2.72 0.92 3.85
C VAL A 44 -2.14 0.15 2.67
N ASP A 45 -0.91 -0.28 2.81
CA ASP A 45 -0.20 -1.01 1.76
C ASP A 45 -0.07 -2.47 2.19
N HIS A 46 -0.19 -3.39 1.23
CA HIS A 46 0.09 -4.80 1.51
C HIS A 46 1.57 -5.04 1.23
N ILE A 47 2.27 -5.55 2.23
CA ILE A 47 3.71 -5.78 2.11
C ILE A 47 3.97 -6.73 0.96
N ILE A 48 3.26 -7.87 0.96
CA ILE A 48 3.28 -8.78 -0.17
C ILE A 48 1.94 -8.58 -0.86
N PRO A 49 1.93 -8.16 -2.13
CA PRO A 49 0.67 -7.90 -2.81
C PRO A 49 -0.24 -9.13 -2.83
N ILE A 50 -1.52 -8.90 -2.71
CA ILE A 50 -2.50 -9.97 -2.75
C ILE A 50 -2.34 -10.77 -4.04
N ALA A 51 -2.11 -10.10 -5.14
CA ALA A 51 -1.96 -10.77 -6.43
C ALA A 51 -0.74 -11.68 -6.47
N LYS A 52 0.20 -11.50 -5.56
CA LYS A 52 1.37 -12.34 -5.50
C LYS A 52 1.32 -13.31 -4.33
N GLY A 53 0.14 -13.57 -3.82
CA GLY A 53 -0.02 -14.53 -2.74
C GLY A 53 0.02 -13.95 -1.36
N GLY A 54 0.02 -12.65 -1.24
CA GLY A 54 0.03 -12.02 0.08
C GLY A 54 -1.27 -12.26 0.83
N ALA A 55 -1.19 -12.42 2.13
CA ALA A 55 -2.36 -12.63 2.96
C ALA A 55 -3.06 -11.31 3.24
N HIS A 56 -4.37 -11.39 3.43
CA HIS A 56 -5.13 -10.20 3.77
C HIS A 56 -5.27 -10.15 5.29
N THR A 57 -4.13 -9.96 5.96
CA THR A 57 -4.07 -9.92 7.41
C THR A 57 -3.34 -8.66 7.83
N TYR A 58 -3.52 -8.26 9.07
CA TYR A 58 -2.88 -7.07 9.57
C TYR A 58 -1.36 -7.16 9.44
N ASP A 59 -0.79 -8.33 9.70
CA ASP A 59 0.66 -8.51 9.63
C ASP A 59 1.23 -8.26 8.24
N ASN A 60 0.41 -8.42 7.22
CA ASN A 60 0.85 -8.17 5.86
C ASN A 60 0.48 -6.77 5.39
N THR A 61 0.15 -5.88 6.30
CA THR A 61 -0.19 -4.50 5.93
C THR A 61 0.77 -3.55 6.60
N ALA A 62 0.91 -2.37 6.03
CA ALA A 62 1.75 -1.33 6.60
C ALA A 62 1.23 0.03 6.16
N ALA A 63 1.57 1.05 6.93
CA ALA A 63 1.18 2.40 6.57
C ALA A 63 2.11 2.93 5.49
N ALA A 64 1.61 3.72 4.58
CA ALA A 64 2.41 4.30 3.53
C ALA A 64 1.78 5.59 3.03
N HIS A 65 2.58 6.39 2.32
CA HIS A 65 2.03 7.53 1.61
C HIS A 65 1.39 7.02 0.32
N ALA A 66 0.35 7.69 -0.12
CA ALA A 66 -0.35 7.28 -1.34
C ALA A 66 0.57 7.25 -2.55
N ASP A 67 1.42 8.25 -2.70
CA ASP A 67 2.33 8.29 -3.85
C ASP A 67 3.41 7.22 -3.75
N CYS A 68 3.89 6.91 -2.56
CA CYS A 68 4.87 5.84 -2.38
C CYS A 68 4.24 4.50 -2.76
N ASN A 69 3.00 4.28 -2.34
CA ASN A 69 2.29 3.07 -2.65
C ASN A 69 2.06 2.93 -4.16
N SER A 70 1.71 4.03 -4.81
CA SER A 70 1.51 4.02 -6.25
C SER A 70 2.79 3.67 -6.99
N LYS A 71 3.91 4.24 -6.57
CA LYS A 71 5.19 3.95 -7.18
C LYS A 71 5.59 2.51 -6.96
N LYS A 72 5.33 1.97 -5.78
CA LYS A 72 5.63 0.60 -5.50
C LYS A 72 4.83 -0.32 -6.41
N ARG A 73 3.54 -0.04 -6.57
CA ARG A 73 2.71 -0.87 -7.42
C ARG A 73 3.17 -0.82 -8.86
N ALA A 74 3.53 0.34 -9.36
CA ALA A 74 4.01 0.48 -10.72
C ALA A 74 5.31 -0.30 -10.90
N ARG A 75 6.19 -0.25 -9.92
CA ARG A 75 7.45 -0.95 -10.02
C ARG A 75 7.26 -2.45 -10.03
N LEU A 76 6.27 -2.95 -9.29
CA LEU A 76 6.01 -4.38 -9.25
C LEU A 76 5.41 -4.89 -10.55
N ILE A 77 4.74 -4.04 -11.29
CA ILE A 77 4.10 -4.46 -12.53
C ILE A 77 4.88 -4.10 -13.77
N ALA A 78 5.30 -2.87 -13.85
CA ALA A 78 5.92 -2.36 -15.06
C ALA A 78 7.15 -3.11 -15.53
N PRO A 79 8.06 -3.49 -14.67
CA PRO A 79 9.25 -4.18 -15.14
C PRO A 79 8.96 -5.43 -15.91
N ILE A 80 7.93 -6.14 -15.54
CA ILE A 80 7.60 -7.35 -16.22
C ILE A 80 7.22 -7.06 -17.63
N ILE A 81 6.43 -6.06 -17.85
CA ILE A 81 6.01 -5.72 -19.17
C ILE A 81 7.18 -5.24 -19.99
N ARG A 82 8.03 -4.45 -19.45
CA ARG A 82 9.06 -3.89 -20.20
C ARG A 82 10.09 -4.85 -20.62
N ARG A 83 10.25 -5.88 -19.94
CA ARG A 83 11.23 -6.81 -20.31
C ARG A 83 11.06 -7.40 -21.55
N SER A 84 10.00 -7.38 -21.97
CA SER A 84 9.85 -8.02 -23.20
C SER A 84 10.67 -7.33 -24.18
N GLY A 85 11.17 -6.65 -23.99
CA GLY A 85 11.92 -6.16 -25.00
C GLY A 85 13.25 -6.31 -24.84
N ALA A 86 13.14 -6.38 -24.76
CA ALA A 86 13.94 -6.34 -24.70
C ALA A 86 14.65 -6.60 -24.36
N LEU A 87 14.47 -6.75 -24.32
CA LEU A 87 14.93 -7.03 -23.86
C LEU A 87 15.42 -6.98 -23.46
N ASP A 88 15.33 -6.86 -23.72
CA ASP A 88 15.60 -6.84 -23.26
C ASP A 88 15.97 -6.71 -23.00
#